data_4a87668e0d79408354949ed3807cfbe9
#
_entry.id   4a87668e0d79408354949ed3807cfbe9
#
_cell.length_a   1.000
_cell.length_b   1.000
_cell.length_c   1.000
_cell.angle_alpha   90.00
_cell.angle_beta   90.00
_cell.angle_gamma   90.00
#
_symmetry.space_group_name_H-M   'P 1'
#
loop_
_entity.id
_entity.type
_entity.pdbx_description
1 polymer ?
#
loop_
_entity_poly.entity_id
_entity_poly.type
_entity_poly.pdbx_seq_one_letter_code
_entity_poly.pdbx_strand_id
1 'polypeptide(L)'
;TCLFIVACSDDNIENTPTPFILEKDYYEIRLERSSTSISITNGSGDISLDIENEDVLQAIYSKYNDDWEEDNLKGHINLYGMQKGVTTLTIIDNVTNDVEKVEVKVTDCYLAYAISESNYPALEANTTLFFVNNQEKECYIFAIDKIHGQLSEQPIAKGSYEFFVTPDDALPQFNGIPGLHLNITNNDATTKSYDFQINANSSLVLSVIQAYLGVEWGKLFDSVHTKSPAPIDMTMKLTVPNTDYQITGMLSTTSIP
;
A
#
# COMPACT_ATOMS: atom_id res chain seq x y z
N THR A 1 18.35 76.79 -16.93
CA THR A 1 18.95 75.42 -17.02
C THR A 1 18.23 74.59 -15.96
N CYS A 2 17.24 73.74 -16.38
CA CYS A 2 16.56 72.81 -15.51
C CYS A 2 17.31 71.47 -15.57
N LEU A 3 17.78 71.02 -14.42
CA LEU A 3 18.38 69.71 -14.23
C LEU A 3 17.25 68.70 -13.93
N PHE A 4 16.97 67.81 -14.85
CA PHE A 4 16.11 66.66 -14.59
C PHE A 4 16.95 65.57 -13.94
N ILE A 5 16.69 65.27 -12.66
CA ILE A 5 17.19 64.07 -11.97
C ILE A 5 16.20 62.96 -12.33
N VAL A 6 16.63 62.05 -13.18
CA VAL A 6 15.95 60.78 -13.38
C VAL A 6 16.35 59.86 -12.22
N ALA A 7 15.46 59.69 -11.25
CA ALA A 7 15.59 58.64 -10.26
C ALA A 7 15.23 57.29 -10.97
N CYS A 8 16.24 56.46 -11.26
CA CYS A 8 16.00 55.05 -11.49
C CYS A 8 15.55 54.44 -10.15
N SER A 9 14.29 54.14 -10.03
CA SER A 9 13.85 53.18 -9.03
C SER A 9 14.26 51.81 -9.55
N ASP A 10 15.29 51.23 -8.97
CA ASP A 10 15.51 49.80 -9.03
C ASP A 10 14.34 49.15 -8.30
N ASP A 11 13.31 48.83 -9.05
CA ASP A 11 12.28 47.88 -8.59
C ASP A 11 12.93 46.49 -8.51
N ASN A 12 13.66 46.28 -7.41
CA ASN A 12 13.92 44.93 -6.94
C ASN A 12 12.56 44.36 -6.54
N ILE A 13 11.85 43.80 -7.49
CA ILE A 13 10.78 42.83 -7.21
C ILE A 13 11.48 41.65 -6.53
N GLU A 14 11.54 41.69 -5.19
CA GLU A 14 11.85 40.51 -4.42
C GLU A 14 10.81 39.46 -4.85
N ASN A 15 11.28 38.46 -5.61
CA ASN A 15 10.48 37.28 -5.99
C ASN A 15 10.19 36.52 -4.69
N THR A 16 9.20 36.99 -3.92
CA THR A 16 8.74 36.28 -2.74
C THR A 16 8.21 34.92 -3.23
N PRO A 17 8.74 33.81 -2.75
CA PRO A 17 8.26 32.50 -3.18
C PRO A 17 6.74 32.38 -2.91
N THR A 18 6.03 31.80 -3.86
CA THR A 18 4.61 31.48 -3.66
C THR A 18 4.53 30.42 -2.54
N PRO A 19 3.53 30.48 -1.64
CA PRO A 19 3.33 29.47 -0.61
C PRO A 19 3.39 28.05 -1.18
N PHE A 20 3.96 27.10 -0.46
CA PHE A 20 3.98 25.72 -0.91
C PHE A 20 2.59 25.09 -0.83
N ILE A 21 2.35 24.08 -1.66
CA ILE A 21 1.06 23.41 -1.79
C ILE A 21 1.26 21.91 -1.56
N LEU A 22 0.37 21.32 -0.76
CA LEU A 22 0.26 19.88 -0.57
C LEU A 22 -0.95 19.33 -1.34
N GLU A 23 -0.83 18.10 -1.82
CA GLU A 23 -1.93 17.42 -2.51
C GLU A 23 -3.04 17.02 -1.53
N LYS A 24 -2.69 16.66 -0.30
CA LYS A 24 -3.59 16.14 0.75
C LYS A 24 -3.10 16.58 2.13
N ASP A 25 -4.03 16.60 3.08
CA ASP A 25 -3.82 16.83 4.50
C ASP A 25 -3.86 15.55 5.36
N TYR A 26 -4.10 14.38 4.71
CA TYR A 26 -4.16 13.07 5.34
C TYR A 26 -3.47 12.00 4.49
N TYR A 27 -2.65 11.17 5.15
CA TYR A 27 -1.98 10.02 4.55
C TYR A 27 -2.13 8.78 5.42
N GLU A 28 -2.48 7.64 4.78
CA GLU A 28 -2.39 6.33 5.40
C GLU A 28 -1.19 5.60 4.82
N ILE A 29 -0.30 5.12 5.69
CA ILE A 29 0.89 4.37 5.32
C ILE A 29 0.91 3.03 6.05
N ARG A 30 1.61 2.05 5.48
CA ARG A 30 1.68 0.69 6.01
C ARG A 30 3.06 0.42 6.60
N LEU A 31 3.10 -0.28 7.73
CA LEU A 31 4.34 -0.76 8.33
C LEU A 31 5.16 -1.58 7.33
N GLU A 32 6.49 -1.52 7.46
CA GLU A 32 7.45 -2.34 6.72
C GLU A 32 7.36 -2.21 5.18
N ARG A 33 6.65 -1.20 4.67
CA ARG A 33 6.54 -0.94 3.23
C ARG A 33 7.37 0.27 2.82
N SER A 34 7.67 0.30 1.53
CA SER A 34 8.33 1.47 0.93
C SER A 34 7.59 2.75 1.28
N SER A 35 8.33 3.80 1.49
CA SER A 35 7.82 5.12 1.83
C SER A 35 6.69 5.58 0.90
N THR A 36 5.66 6.16 1.49
CA THR A 36 4.75 7.06 0.79
C THR A 36 5.45 8.41 0.66
N SER A 37 5.34 9.05 -0.49
CA SER A 37 6.00 10.34 -0.76
C SER A 37 4.97 11.45 -0.83
N ILE A 38 5.26 12.59 -0.18
CA ILE A 38 4.51 13.84 -0.30
C ILE A 38 5.32 14.77 -1.18
N SER A 39 4.77 15.23 -2.29
CA SER A 39 5.41 16.22 -3.16
C SER A 39 5.23 17.62 -2.61
N ILE A 40 6.29 18.41 -2.60
CA ILE A 40 6.28 19.83 -2.24
C ILE A 40 6.32 20.65 -3.53
N THR A 41 5.22 21.31 -3.83
CA THR A 41 5.08 22.17 -5.02
C THR A 41 5.06 23.65 -4.57
N ASN A 42 5.78 24.51 -5.27
CA ASN A 42 6.05 25.91 -4.90
C ASN A 42 6.86 26.01 -3.59
N GLY A 43 6.80 27.18 -2.93
CA GLY A 43 7.59 27.49 -1.75
C GLY A 43 9.06 27.77 -2.09
N SER A 44 9.88 27.92 -1.06
CA SER A 44 11.33 28.17 -1.19
C SER A 44 12.13 26.89 -1.45
N GLY A 45 11.58 25.74 -1.09
CA GLY A 45 12.29 24.47 -1.08
C GLY A 45 13.28 24.31 0.10
N ASP A 46 13.27 25.23 1.05
CA ASP A 46 13.98 25.09 2.34
C ASP A 46 12.97 24.68 3.41
N ILE A 47 12.80 23.36 3.58
CA ILE A 47 11.75 22.75 4.38
C ILE A 47 12.32 22.11 5.64
N SER A 48 11.68 22.42 6.77
CA SER A 48 11.86 21.72 8.05
C SER A 48 10.64 20.88 8.36
N LEU A 49 10.86 19.76 9.05
CA LEU A 49 9.83 18.81 9.46
C LEU A 49 9.82 18.72 10.98
N ASP A 50 8.61 18.70 11.57
CA ASP A 50 8.39 18.43 12.98
C ASP A 50 7.32 17.35 13.12
N ILE A 51 7.61 16.28 13.87
CA ILE A 51 6.75 15.11 14.03
C ILE A 51 6.30 15.04 15.49
N GLU A 52 4.99 15.09 15.73
CA GLU A 52 4.42 15.06 17.08
C GLU A 52 4.77 13.76 17.84
N ASN A 53 4.85 12.63 17.13
CA ASN A 53 5.24 11.34 17.70
C ASN A 53 6.18 10.57 16.76
N GLU A 54 7.48 10.67 17.03
CA GLU A 54 8.54 10.01 16.25
C GLU A 54 8.57 8.48 16.42
N ASP A 55 7.94 7.92 17.46
CA ASP A 55 7.79 6.47 17.60
C ASP A 55 6.85 5.90 16.54
N VAL A 56 5.91 6.71 16.04
CA VAL A 56 4.93 6.29 15.02
C VAL A 56 5.45 6.52 13.60
N LEU A 57 6.14 7.64 13.36
CA LEU A 57 6.52 8.10 12.02
C LEU A 57 7.96 8.60 12.00
N GLN A 58 8.67 8.27 10.93
CA GLN A 58 9.87 8.98 10.48
C GLN A 58 9.56 9.65 9.14
N ALA A 59 10.02 10.89 8.96
CA ALA A 59 9.88 11.63 7.69
C ALA A 59 11.23 12.23 7.29
N ILE A 60 11.54 12.16 5.99
CA ILE A 60 12.80 12.67 5.44
C ILE A 60 12.47 13.53 4.21
N TYR A 61 12.84 14.82 4.26
CA TYR A 61 12.73 15.70 3.12
C TYR A 61 13.95 15.55 2.22
N SER A 62 13.71 15.46 0.91
CA SER A 62 14.72 15.46 -0.14
C SER A 62 14.42 16.58 -1.13
N LYS A 63 15.26 17.59 -1.12
CA LYS A 63 15.18 18.73 -2.06
C LYS A 63 15.62 18.28 -3.45
N TYR A 64 14.94 18.73 -4.49
CA TYR A 64 15.39 18.59 -5.87
C TYR A 64 16.44 19.68 -6.21
N ASN A 65 17.31 19.38 -7.16
CA ASN A 65 18.23 20.36 -7.70
C ASN A 65 17.46 21.35 -8.59
N ASP A 66 17.92 22.61 -8.61
CA ASP A 66 17.27 23.71 -9.35
C ASP A 66 17.20 23.49 -10.88
N ASP A 67 17.88 22.46 -11.41
CA ASP A 67 17.85 22.07 -12.82
C ASP A 67 16.55 21.31 -13.23
N TRP A 68 15.68 20.94 -12.26
CA TRP A 68 14.40 20.29 -12.51
C TRP A 68 13.28 21.33 -12.50
N GLU A 69 13.10 22.04 -13.59
CA GLU A 69 12.08 23.09 -13.74
C GLU A 69 10.66 22.55 -14.05
N GLU A 70 10.44 21.25 -14.03
CA GLU A 70 9.10 20.71 -14.28
C GLU A 70 8.16 21.00 -13.09
N ASP A 71 7.09 21.76 -13.34
CA ASP A 71 5.92 21.96 -12.48
C ASP A 71 6.15 22.62 -11.12
N ASN A 72 7.17 23.47 -10.93
CA ASN A 72 7.49 24.12 -9.65
C ASN A 72 7.71 23.13 -8.48
N LEU A 73 8.04 21.88 -8.77
CA LEU A 73 8.31 20.87 -7.78
C LEU A 73 9.66 21.14 -7.08
N LYS A 74 9.62 21.34 -5.76
CA LYS A 74 10.80 21.70 -4.94
C LYS A 74 11.47 20.50 -4.29
N GLY A 75 10.74 19.41 -4.08
CA GLY A 75 11.25 18.20 -3.45
C GLY A 75 10.14 17.26 -3.04
N HIS A 76 10.51 16.27 -2.25
CA HIS A 76 9.55 15.32 -1.70
C HIS A 76 9.90 14.94 -0.26
N ILE A 77 8.89 14.61 0.52
CA ILE A 77 9.02 14.06 1.87
C ILE A 77 8.68 12.57 1.81
N ASN A 78 9.63 11.73 2.18
CA ASN A 78 9.41 10.30 2.31
C ASN A 78 8.94 9.98 3.74
N LEU A 79 7.80 9.31 3.87
CA LEU A 79 7.19 8.89 5.12
C LEU A 79 7.49 7.40 5.37
N TYR A 80 7.96 7.07 6.57
CA TYR A 80 8.26 5.71 7.00
C TYR A 80 7.47 5.40 8.26
N GLY A 81 6.57 4.43 8.22
CA GLY A 81 5.84 3.95 9.40
C GLY A 81 6.79 3.16 10.31
N MET A 82 6.92 3.61 11.55
CA MET A 82 7.78 2.98 12.57
C MET A 82 6.97 2.10 13.51
N GLN A 83 5.79 2.57 13.91
CA GLN A 83 4.86 1.86 14.77
C GLN A 83 3.43 2.24 14.38
N LYS A 84 2.49 1.33 14.60
CA LYS A 84 1.07 1.55 14.37
C LYS A 84 0.52 2.69 15.24
N GLY A 85 -0.20 3.64 14.65
CA GLY A 85 -0.73 4.80 15.35
C GLY A 85 -1.11 5.93 14.41
N VAL A 86 -1.45 7.07 15.01
CA VAL A 86 -1.73 8.33 14.30
C VAL A 86 -0.80 9.39 14.86
N THR A 87 -0.25 10.23 13.99
CA THR A 87 0.61 11.35 14.37
C THR A 87 0.40 12.52 13.42
N THR A 88 0.82 13.70 13.84
CA THR A 88 0.82 14.92 13.01
C THR A 88 2.24 15.18 12.52
N LEU A 89 2.39 15.38 11.21
CA LEU A 89 3.59 15.92 10.59
C LEU A 89 3.36 17.39 10.29
N THR A 90 4.17 18.27 10.89
CA THR A 90 4.20 19.70 10.59
C THR A 90 5.31 19.98 9.59
N ILE A 91 4.98 20.65 8.49
CA ILE A 91 5.88 21.00 7.40
C ILE A 91 6.03 22.50 7.41
N ILE A 92 7.26 23.02 7.48
CA ILE A 92 7.57 24.45 7.64
C ILE A 92 8.50 24.87 6.51
N ASP A 93 8.11 25.88 5.74
CA ASP A 93 9.01 26.58 4.83
C ASP A 93 9.80 27.64 5.61
N ASN A 94 11.10 27.45 5.74
CA ASN A 94 11.96 28.28 6.58
C ASN A 94 12.16 29.71 6.04
N VAL A 95 11.83 29.98 4.79
CA VAL A 95 11.98 31.30 4.15
C VAL A 95 10.67 32.08 4.22
N THR A 96 9.55 31.46 3.87
CA THR A 96 8.24 32.12 3.86
C THR A 96 7.54 32.06 5.22
N ASN A 97 7.95 31.14 6.10
CA ASN A 97 7.31 30.77 7.36
C ASN A 97 5.89 30.19 7.18
N ASP A 98 5.57 29.70 5.99
CA ASP A 98 4.35 28.94 5.77
C ASP A 98 4.41 27.62 6.53
N VAL A 99 3.28 27.22 7.11
CA VAL A 99 3.16 26.01 7.91
C VAL A 99 1.94 25.22 7.49
N GLU A 100 2.14 23.96 7.14
CA GLU A 100 1.08 23.00 6.87
C GLU A 100 1.16 21.80 7.81
N LYS A 101 0.00 21.26 8.16
CA LYS A 101 -0.11 20.08 9.03
C LYS A 101 -0.78 18.95 8.29
N VAL A 102 -0.16 17.79 8.38
CA VAL A 102 -0.62 16.56 7.74
C VAL A 102 -0.86 15.51 8.83
N GLU A 103 -2.05 14.93 8.88
CA GLU A 103 -2.31 13.76 9.69
C GLU A 103 -1.76 12.52 8.98
N VAL A 104 -0.96 11.72 9.68
CA VAL A 104 -0.42 10.47 9.16
C VAL A 104 -0.87 9.32 10.06
N LYS A 105 -1.60 8.37 9.47
CA LYS A 105 -2.01 7.13 10.10
C LYS A 105 -1.13 5.99 9.62
N VAL A 106 -0.47 5.32 10.54
CA VAL A 106 0.32 4.11 10.28
C VAL A 106 -0.50 2.88 10.64
N THR A 107 -0.68 1.97 9.68
CA THR A 107 -1.46 0.75 9.85
C THR A 107 -0.58 -0.49 9.70
N ASP A 108 -1.12 -1.67 10.06
CA ASP A 108 -0.51 -2.93 9.70
C ASP A 108 -0.39 -3.04 8.16
N CYS A 109 0.61 -3.76 7.68
CA CYS A 109 0.67 -4.11 6.27
C CYS A 109 -0.46 -5.08 5.93
N TYR A 110 -1.05 -4.97 4.76
CA TYR A 110 -2.11 -5.87 4.30
C TYR A 110 -2.08 -6.01 2.78
N LEU A 111 -2.72 -7.07 2.29
CA LEU A 111 -2.84 -7.38 0.87
C LEU A 111 -4.31 -7.73 0.57
N ALA A 112 -4.84 -7.18 -0.51
CA ALA A 112 -6.19 -7.44 -0.98
C ALA A 112 -6.18 -8.54 -2.06
N TYR A 113 -7.17 -9.42 -2.03
CA TYR A 113 -7.48 -10.40 -3.06
C TYR A 113 -8.89 -10.18 -3.57
N ALA A 114 -9.04 -9.49 -4.69
CA ALA A 114 -10.32 -9.20 -5.33
C ALA A 114 -10.79 -10.41 -6.14
N ILE A 115 -11.88 -11.04 -5.71
CA ILE A 115 -12.45 -12.24 -6.33
C ILE A 115 -13.32 -11.85 -7.52
N SER A 116 -12.88 -12.22 -8.72
CA SER A 116 -13.61 -11.97 -9.97
C SER A 116 -14.56 -13.12 -10.34
N GLU A 117 -14.15 -14.36 -10.07
CA GLU A 117 -14.91 -15.56 -10.39
C GLU A 117 -14.85 -16.56 -9.25
N SER A 118 -15.98 -17.20 -8.92
CA SER A 118 -16.04 -18.25 -7.93
C SER A 118 -17.22 -19.16 -8.18
N ASN A 119 -17.02 -20.47 -8.10
CA ASN A 119 -18.06 -21.47 -7.96
C ASN A 119 -18.11 -22.05 -6.52
N TYR A 120 -17.36 -21.45 -5.59
CA TYR A 120 -17.30 -21.87 -4.19
C TYR A 120 -18.28 -21.07 -3.32
N PRO A 121 -19.25 -21.70 -2.66
CA PRO A 121 -20.34 -20.99 -1.99
C PRO A 121 -19.92 -20.11 -0.81
N ALA A 122 -18.77 -20.40 -0.19
CA ALA A 122 -18.31 -19.64 0.99
C ALA A 122 -17.51 -18.38 0.64
N LEU A 123 -17.02 -18.24 -0.59
CA LEU A 123 -16.30 -17.08 -1.08
C LEU A 123 -16.81 -16.70 -2.47
N GLU A 124 -17.81 -15.84 -2.50
CA GLU A 124 -18.51 -15.47 -3.73
C GLU A 124 -17.70 -14.49 -4.58
N ALA A 125 -17.98 -14.49 -5.89
CA ALA A 125 -17.48 -13.46 -6.79
C ALA A 125 -17.99 -12.07 -6.38
N ASN A 126 -17.24 -11.02 -6.73
CA ASN A 126 -17.48 -9.63 -6.32
C ASN A 126 -17.34 -9.43 -4.79
N THR A 127 -16.44 -10.15 -4.17
CA THR A 127 -15.97 -9.88 -2.81
C THR A 127 -14.45 -9.63 -2.84
N THR A 128 -13.97 -8.94 -1.83
CA THR A 128 -12.53 -8.73 -1.62
C THR A 128 -12.13 -9.26 -0.26
N LEU A 129 -11.15 -10.15 -0.25
CA LEU A 129 -10.55 -10.69 0.94
C LEU A 129 -9.29 -9.89 1.26
N PHE A 130 -9.19 -9.34 2.46
CA PHE A 130 -7.99 -8.66 2.96
C PHE A 130 -7.25 -9.55 3.94
N PHE A 131 -5.95 -9.72 3.72
CA PHE A 131 -5.03 -10.41 4.61
C PHE A 131 -4.20 -9.38 5.35
N VAL A 132 -4.30 -9.30 6.67
CA VAL A 132 -3.58 -8.30 7.49
C VAL A 132 -2.33 -8.94 8.11
N ASN A 133 -1.17 -8.32 7.92
CA ASN A 133 0.09 -8.81 8.48
C ASN A 133 0.26 -8.34 9.93
N ASN A 134 -0.58 -8.84 10.82
CA ASN A 134 -0.49 -8.67 12.25
C ASN A 134 -0.22 -10.02 12.94
N GLN A 135 -0.11 -10.01 14.26
CA GLN A 135 0.18 -11.21 15.05
C GLN A 135 -0.93 -12.26 14.93
N GLU A 136 -2.18 -11.82 14.89
CA GLU A 136 -3.37 -12.67 14.82
C GLU A 136 -3.62 -13.20 13.40
N LYS A 137 -2.89 -12.70 12.39
CA LYS A 137 -3.11 -13.01 10.97
C LYS A 137 -4.57 -12.85 10.58
N GLU A 138 -5.13 -11.69 10.93
CA GLU A 138 -6.53 -11.39 10.65
C GLU A 138 -6.83 -11.32 9.15
N CYS A 139 -8.04 -11.74 8.79
CA CYS A 139 -8.58 -11.49 7.46
C CYS A 139 -10.01 -10.94 7.53
N TYR A 140 -10.36 -10.15 6.53
CA TYR A 140 -11.67 -9.50 6.41
C TYR A 140 -12.21 -9.71 5.00
N ILE A 141 -13.51 -10.00 4.88
CA ILE A 141 -14.19 -10.12 3.60
C ILE A 141 -15.16 -8.96 3.46
N PHE A 142 -15.01 -8.20 2.38
CA PHE A 142 -15.90 -7.09 2.03
C PHE A 142 -16.65 -7.43 0.75
N ALA A 143 -17.94 -7.08 0.69
CA ALA A 143 -18.71 -7.14 -0.54
C ALA A 143 -18.40 -5.92 -1.41
N ILE A 144 -18.45 -6.08 -2.74
CA ILE A 144 -18.41 -4.97 -3.68
C ILE A 144 -19.86 -4.58 -3.99
N ASP A 145 -20.23 -3.32 -3.75
CA ASP A 145 -21.48 -2.74 -4.24
C ASP A 145 -21.47 -2.77 -5.76
N LYS A 146 -22.36 -3.56 -6.35
CA LYS A 146 -22.46 -3.75 -7.80
C LYS A 146 -22.88 -2.49 -8.55
N ILE A 147 -23.46 -1.51 -7.87
CA ILE A 147 -23.96 -0.27 -8.47
C ILE A 147 -22.81 0.75 -8.56
N HIS A 148 -22.03 0.89 -7.50
CA HIS A 148 -21.01 1.91 -7.36
C HIS A 148 -19.57 1.36 -7.54
N GLY A 149 -19.40 0.04 -7.54
CA GLY A 149 -18.07 -0.61 -7.63
C GLY A 149 -17.21 -0.40 -6.38
N GLN A 150 -17.78 0.06 -5.28
CA GLN A 150 -17.08 0.34 -4.03
C GLN A 150 -17.23 -0.82 -3.06
N LEU A 151 -16.25 -0.96 -2.17
CA LEU A 151 -16.33 -1.91 -1.07
C LEU A 151 -17.38 -1.45 -0.04
N SER A 152 -18.06 -2.41 0.59
CA SER A 152 -18.97 -2.14 1.73
C SER A 152 -18.16 -1.47 2.87
N GLU A 153 -18.81 -0.58 3.62
CA GLU A 153 -18.18 0.09 4.77
C GLU A 153 -17.78 -0.86 5.90
N GLN A 154 -18.49 -1.99 6.02
CA GLN A 154 -18.24 -3.00 7.03
C GLN A 154 -17.95 -4.35 6.37
N PRO A 155 -17.05 -5.17 6.93
CA PRO A 155 -16.82 -6.52 6.45
C PRO A 155 -18.06 -7.39 6.64
N ILE A 156 -18.37 -8.22 5.66
CA ILE A 156 -19.45 -9.22 5.72
C ILE A 156 -19.03 -10.46 6.51
N ALA A 157 -17.73 -10.69 6.65
CA ALA A 157 -17.16 -11.74 7.48
C ALA A 157 -15.72 -11.37 7.90
N LYS A 158 -15.24 -11.98 8.98
CA LYS A 158 -13.86 -11.81 9.48
C LYS A 158 -13.31 -13.14 9.95
N GLY A 159 -11.99 -13.23 10.08
CA GLY A 159 -11.36 -14.45 10.54
C GLY A 159 -9.86 -14.36 10.61
N SER A 160 -9.20 -15.49 10.48
CA SER A 160 -7.74 -15.58 10.40
C SER A 160 -7.31 -16.40 9.19
N TYR A 161 -6.04 -16.21 8.80
CA TYR A 161 -5.46 -16.93 7.67
C TYR A 161 -4.06 -17.48 8.02
N GLU A 162 -3.68 -18.49 7.28
CA GLU A 162 -2.32 -19.03 7.29
C GLU A 162 -1.93 -19.45 5.87
N PHE A 163 -0.79 -19.00 5.39
CA PHE A 163 -0.17 -19.52 4.17
C PHE A 163 0.79 -20.65 4.54
N PHE A 164 0.75 -21.74 3.79
CA PHE A 164 1.57 -22.91 4.04
C PHE A 164 2.10 -23.54 2.75
N VAL A 165 3.00 -24.50 2.89
CA VAL A 165 3.50 -25.30 1.77
C VAL A 165 3.29 -26.77 2.11
N THR A 166 2.54 -27.49 1.26
CA THR A 166 2.39 -28.93 1.37
C THR A 166 3.46 -29.61 0.52
N PRO A 167 4.19 -30.65 1.03
CA PRO A 167 5.10 -31.42 0.21
C PRO A 167 4.37 -32.01 -1.00
N ASP A 168 5.00 -31.94 -2.17
CA ASP A 168 4.49 -32.64 -3.37
C ASP A 168 5.20 -33.99 -3.51
N ASP A 169 4.54 -35.07 -3.10
CA ASP A 169 5.09 -36.41 -3.16
C ASP A 169 5.26 -36.91 -4.60
N ALA A 170 4.52 -36.34 -5.55
CA ALA A 170 4.60 -36.69 -6.97
C ALA A 170 5.79 -36.04 -7.68
N LEU A 171 6.18 -34.84 -7.21
CA LEU A 171 7.25 -34.05 -7.81
C LEU A 171 8.16 -33.44 -6.72
N PRO A 172 8.89 -34.28 -5.95
CA PRO A 172 9.67 -33.83 -4.79
C PRO A 172 10.78 -32.82 -5.15
N GLN A 173 11.17 -32.73 -6.42
CA GLN A 173 12.12 -31.73 -6.92
C GLN A 173 11.53 -30.32 -7.06
N PHE A 174 10.20 -30.16 -7.07
CA PHE A 174 9.50 -28.87 -7.16
C PHE A 174 9.06 -28.31 -5.80
N ASN A 175 9.53 -28.91 -4.71
CA ASN A 175 9.55 -28.36 -3.35
C ASN A 175 8.19 -28.04 -2.69
N GLY A 176 7.07 -28.45 -3.27
CA GLY A 176 5.76 -28.39 -2.63
C GLY A 176 4.73 -27.48 -3.32
N ILE A 177 3.52 -27.57 -2.82
CA ILE A 177 2.35 -26.85 -3.33
C ILE A 177 2.00 -25.75 -2.31
N PRO A 178 1.98 -24.45 -2.72
CA PRO A 178 1.56 -23.38 -1.83
C PRO A 178 0.07 -23.50 -1.53
N GLY A 179 -0.31 -23.23 -0.29
CA GLY A 179 -1.69 -23.32 0.18
C GLY A 179 -2.08 -22.12 1.05
N LEU A 180 -3.38 -21.99 1.24
CA LEU A 180 -4.01 -21.01 2.09
C LEU A 180 -5.06 -21.70 2.96
N HIS A 181 -4.91 -21.57 4.28
CA HIS A 181 -5.91 -21.94 5.27
C HIS A 181 -6.67 -20.68 5.69
N LEU A 182 -8.00 -20.74 5.74
CA LEU A 182 -8.87 -19.66 6.21
C LEU A 182 -9.78 -20.17 7.31
N ASN A 183 -9.85 -19.44 8.42
CA ASN A 183 -10.87 -19.61 9.44
C ASN A 183 -11.81 -18.39 9.37
N ILE A 184 -13.01 -18.57 8.85
CA ILE A 184 -13.97 -17.48 8.63
C ILE A 184 -15.09 -17.56 9.65
N THR A 185 -15.32 -16.48 10.36
CA THR A 185 -16.46 -16.27 11.25
C THR A 185 -17.46 -15.35 10.56
N ASN A 186 -18.64 -15.88 10.29
CA ASN A 186 -19.75 -15.13 9.72
C ASN A 186 -20.46 -14.26 10.76
N ASN A 187 -21.34 -13.40 10.31
CA ASN A 187 -22.13 -12.51 11.18
C ASN A 187 -23.05 -13.26 12.16
N ASP A 188 -23.38 -14.52 11.89
CA ASP A 188 -24.12 -15.41 12.79
C ASP A 188 -23.24 -16.09 13.87
N ALA A 189 -21.98 -15.67 13.97
CA ALA A 189 -20.95 -16.21 14.86
C ALA A 189 -20.55 -17.67 14.57
N THR A 190 -20.93 -18.23 13.44
CA THR A 190 -20.42 -19.56 13.01
C THR A 190 -19.05 -19.41 12.41
N THR A 191 -18.08 -20.22 12.88
CA THR A 191 -16.73 -20.29 12.32
C THR A 191 -16.59 -21.56 11.48
N LYS A 192 -16.04 -21.42 10.28
CA LYS A 192 -15.73 -22.52 9.37
C LYS A 192 -14.30 -22.39 8.88
N SER A 193 -13.64 -23.54 8.72
CA SER A 193 -12.27 -23.63 8.20
C SER A 193 -12.28 -24.11 6.76
N TYR A 194 -11.38 -23.56 5.96
CA TYR A 194 -11.26 -23.84 4.53
C TYR A 194 -9.80 -23.97 4.14
N ASP A 195 -9.48 -25.00 3.36
CA ASP A 195 -8.14 -25.24 2.83
C ASP A 195 -8.14 -25.11 1.31
N PHE A 196 -7.23 -24.32 0.79
CA PHE A 196 -7.05 -24.09 -0.64
C PHE A 196 -5.61 -24.37 -1.05
N GLN A 197 -5.44 -24.89 -2.25
CA GLN A 197 -4.17 -24.84 -2.98
C GLN A 197 -4.11 -23.57 -3.81
N ILE A 198 -2.94 -22.94 -3.86
CA ILE A 198 -2.69 -21.72 -4.64
C ILE A 198 -2.10 -22.12 -5.98
N ASN A 199 -2.77 -21.74 -7.06
CA ASN A 199 -2.26 -21.79 -8.41
C ASN A 199 -2.06 -20.35 -8.92
N ALA A 200 -0.84 -19.97 -9.17
CA ALA A 200 -0.48 -18.65 -9.66
C ALA A 200 0.13 -18.76 -11.06
N ASN A 201 -0.30 -17.90 -11.96
CA ASN A 201 0.27 -17.85 -13.30
C ASN A 201 1.69 -17.26 -13.30
N SER A 202 2.07 -16.60 -12.22
CA SER A 202 3.36 -15.93 -12.07
C SER A 202 3.92 -16.12 -10.66
N SER A 203 5.22 -16.37 -10.57
CA SER A 203 5.96 -16.35 -9.31
C SER A 203 5.88 -15.01 -8.59
N LEU A 204 5.55 -13.95 -9.31
CA LEU A 204 5.35 -12.61 -8.76
C LEU A 204 4.25 -12.61 -7.68
N VAL A 205 3.18 -13.39 -7.85
CA VAL A 205 2.11 -13.55 -6.86
C VAL A 205 2.67 -13.98 -5.50
N LEU A 206 3.49 -15.03 -5.47
CA LEU A 206 4.11 -15.54 -4.23
C LEU A 206 5.10 -14.52 -3.65
N SER A 207 5.87 -13.82 -4.51
CA SER A 207 6.79 -12.77 -4.08
C SER A 207 6.05 -11.58 -3.43
N VAL A 208 4.88 -11.20 -3.95
CA VAL A 208 4.05 -10.14 -3.38
C VAL A 208 3.45 -10.58 -2.05
N ILE A 209 2.94 -11.81 -1.95
CA ILE A 209 2.45 -12.37 -0.68
C ILE A 209 3.57 -12.35 0.37
N GLN A 210 4.77 -12.82 0.02
CA GLN A 210 5.93 -12.76 0.91
C GLN A 210 6.23 -11.32 1.33
N ALA A 211 6.32 -10.41 0.38
CA ALA A 211 6.70 -9.03 0.65
C ALA A 211 5.69 -8.27 1.52
N TYR A 212 4.39 -8.54 1.39
CA TYR A 212 3.34 -7.85 2.14
C TYR A 212 2.97 -8.55 3.45
N LEU A 213 3.03 -9.86 3.50
CA LEU A 213 2.49 -10.64 4.60
C LEU A 213 3.58 -11.40 5.40
N GLY A 214 4.85 -11.25 5.00
CA GLY A 214 5.97 -11.90 5.68
C GLY A 214 5.95 -13.42 5.56
N VAL A 215 5.33 -13.97 4.51
CA VAL A 215 5.23 -15.42 4.33
C VAL A 215 6.56 -15.97 3.82
N GLU A 216 7.10 -16.96 4.50
CA GLU A 216 8.30 -17.68 4.07
C GLU A 216 7.93 -18.92 3.26
N TRP A 217 8.14 -18.85 1.95
CA TRP A 217 7.83 -19.96 1.03
C TRP A 217 8.92 -21.06 1.00
N GLY A 218 10.01 -20.88 1.75
CA GLY A 218 11.12 -21.83 1.78
C GLY A 218 11.72 -22.07 0.39
N LYS A 219 11.97 -23.34 0.06
CA LYS A 219 12.60 -23.72 -1.21
C LYS A 219 11.75 -23.47 -2.47
N LEU A 220 10.47 -23.10 -2.37
CA LEU A 220 9.68 -22.74 -3.54
C LEU A 220 10.30 -21.59 -4.34
N PHE A 221 11.07 -20.72 -3.69
CA PHE A 221 11.75 -19.60 -4.34
C PHE A 221 13.05 -19.96 -5.04
N ASP A 222 13.74 -21.02 -4.62
CA ASP A 222 15.03 -21.40 -5.21
C ASP A 222 14.93 -21.82 -6.69
N SER A 223 13.71 -22.16 -7.14
CA SER A 223 13.44 -22.63 -8.51
C SER A 223 12.94 -21.56 -9.48
N VAL A 224 12.66 -20.32 -9.02
CA VAL A 224 11.95 -19.31 -9.83
C VAL A 224 12.82 -18.11 -10.16
N HIS A 225 13.97 -18.33 -10.76
CA HIS A 225 14.74 -17.29 -11.44
C HIS A 225 14.42 -17.28 -12.95
N THR A 226 13.20 -16.94 -13.34
CA THR A 226 12.92 -16.63 -14.74
C THR A 226 13.01 -15.13 -14.97
N LYS A 227 14.13 -14.70 -15.56
CA LYS A 227 14.31 -13.38 -16.17
C LYS A 227 13.46 -13.32 -17.46
N SER A 228 12.17 -13.13 -17.35
CA SER A 228 11.34 -12.77 -18.52
C SER A 228 10.58 -11.50 -18.22
N PRO A 229 10.56 -10.49 -19.11
CA PRO A 229 9.69 -9.35 -19.00
C PRO A 229 8.27 -9.76 -19.45
N ALA A 230 7.66 -10.70 -18.70
CA ALA A 230 6.26 -11.01 -18.85
C ALA A 230 5.41 -9.85 -18.28
N PRO A 231 4.21 -9.59 -18.85
CA PRO A 231 3.27 -8.66 -18.24
C PRO A 231 3.09 -9.02 -16.75
N ILE A 232 2.95 -8.00 -15.91
CA ILE A 232 2.71 -8.20 -14.47
C ILE A 232 1.33 -8.84 -14.32
N ASP A 233 1.30 -10.15 -14.13
CA ASP A 233 0.06 -10.89 -13.87
C ASP A 233 -0.03 -11.22 -12.37
N MET A 234 -0.98 -10.55 -11.71
CA MET A 234 -1.28 -10.71 -10.28
C MET A 234 -2.46 -11.67 -10.05
N THR A 235 -2.86 -12.41 -11.08
CA THR A 235 -3.95 -13.37 -10.99
C THR A 235 -3.54 -14.55 -10.12
N MET A 236 -4.36 -14.82 -9.10
CA MET A 236 -4.25 -15.97 -8.21
C MET A 236 -5.52 -16.80 -8.31
N LYS A 237 -5.34 -18.11 -8.41
CA LYS A 237 -6.43 -19.08 -8.40
C LYS A 237 -6.31 -19.95 -7.14
N LEU A 238 -7.40 -20.05 -6.41
CA LEU A 238 -7.54 -20.96 -5.27
C LEU A 238 -8.37 -22.15 -5.70
N THR A 239 -7.94 -23.36 -5.36
CA THR A 239 -8.68 -24.61 -5.65
C THR A 239 -8.84 -25.40 -4.37
N VAL A 240 -10.01 -26.01 -4.19
CA VAL A 240 -10.25 -26.93 -3.07
C VAL A 240 -9.80 -28.33 -3.49
N PRO A 241 -8.85 -28.97 -2.77
CA PRO A 241 -8.34 -30.29 -3.12
C PRO A 241 -9.45 -31.34 -3.31
N ASN A 242 -9.31 -32.16 -4.34
CA ASN A 242 -10.23 -33.26 -4.69
C ASN A 242 -11.68 -32.82 -5.00
N THR A 243 -11.87 -31.60 -5.45
CA THR A 243 -13.16 -31.04 -5.89
C THR A 243 -13.01 -30.23 -7.16
N ASP A 244 -14.14 -29.83 -7.77
CA ASP A 244 -14.16 -28.90 -8.90
C ASP A 244 -14.29 -27.42 -8.45
N TYR A 245 -14.20 -27.16 -7.14
CA TYR A 245 -14.33 -25.80 -6.62
C TYR A 245 -13.06 -24.99 -6.89
N GLN A 246 -13.29 -23.80 -7.43
CA GLN A 246 -12.23 -22.85 -7.73
C GLN A 246 -12.69 -21.41 -7.54
N ILE A 247 -11.73 -20.56 -7.19
CA ILE A 247 -11.91 -19.13 -7.02
C ILE A 247 -10.79 -18.47 -7.81
N THR A 248 -11.13 -17.52 -8.65
CA THR A 248 -10.15 -16.73 -9.42
C THR A 248 -10.25 -15.26 -8.98
N GLY A 249 -9.14 -14.64 -8.77
CA GLY A 249 -9.07 -13.22 -8.39
C GLY A 249 -7.68 -12.65 -8.63
N MET A 250 -7.52 -11.40 -8.25
CA MET A 250 -6.28 -10.66 -8.45
C MET A 250 -5.82 -10.03 -7.13
N LEU A 251 -4.53 -10.16 -6.83
CA LEU A 251 -3.91 -9.44 -5.73
C LEU A 251 -3.78 -7.95 -6.07
N SER A 252 -4.07 -7.10 -5.09
CA SER A 252 -3.99 -5.66 -5.23
C SER A 252 -3.59 -4.99 -3.92
N THR A 253 -3.27 -3.69 -4.01
CA THR A 253 -2.95 -2.84 -2.87
C THR A 253 -4.12 -1.91 -2.50
N THR A 254 -5.33 -2.24 -2.91
CA THR A 254 -6.56 -1.51 -2.55
C THR A 254 -6.62 -1.32 -1.03
N SER A 255 -7.03 -0.13 -0.59
CA SER A 255 -7.17 0.18 0.83
C SER A 255 -8.35 -0.53 1.47
N ILE A 256 -8.20 -0.90 2.74
CA ILE A 256 -9.32 -1.34 3.59
C ILE A 256 -10.24 -0.14 3.80
N PRO A 257 -11.57 -0.29 3.66
CA PRO A 257 -12.54 0.77 3.89
C PRO A 257 -12.50 1.34 5.31
#